data_ae6459c00ad9160454adebffece58093
#
_entry.id   ae6459c00ad9160454adebffece58093
#
_cell.length_a   1.000
_cell.length_b   1.000
_cell.length_c   1.000
_cell.angle_alpha   90.00
_cell.angle_beta   90.00
_cell.angle_gamma   90.00
#
_symmetry.space_group_name_H-M   'P 1'
#
loop_
_entity.id
_entity.type
_entity.pdbx_description
1 polymer ?
#
loop_
_entity_poly.entity_id
_entity_poly.type
_entity_poly.pdbx_seq_one_letter_code
_entity_poly.pdbx_strand_id
1 'polypeptide(L)'
;PVFEQALFVKTQVISACGSHAVCDAGHKSHAIDSGLPTVALLPPGRGLRYANGGDEHGVLYADGPQARLPALGQMLWLVPGHCDPTVNLHNFLIGVRGGLAAGVVERIIRVDARGALT
;
A
#
# COMPACT_ATOMS: atom_id res chain seq x y z
N PRO A 1 -15.77 -13.79 2.26
CA PRO A 1 -16.46 -12.62 1.73
C PRO A 1 -16.88 -12.82 0.28
N VAL A 2 -17.96 -12.15 -0.10
CA VAL A 2 -18.46 -12.23 -1.49
C VAL A 2 -17.56 -11.45 -2.45
N PHE A 3 -16.92 -10.40 -1.95
CA PHE A 3 -16.04 -9.55 -2.76
C PHE A 3 -14.60 -9.68 -2.33
N GLU A 4 -13.69 -9.70 -3.29
CA GLU A 4 -12.25 -9.74 -3.06
C GLU A 4 -11.65 -8.35 -3.12
N GLN A 5 -10.56 -8.14 -2.38
CA GLN A 5 -9.79 -6.91 -2.47
C GLN A 5 -9.09 -6.86 -3.83
N ALA A 6 -9.29 -5.77 -4.56
CA ALA A 6 -8.75 -5.63 -5.92
C ALA A 6 -7.87 -4.39 -6.11
N LEU A 7 -7.96 -3.39 -5.22
CA LEU A 7 -7.15 -2.18 -5.31
C LEU A 7 -6.04 -2.21 -4.27
N PHE A 8 -4.81 -2.03 -4.73
CA PHE A 8 -3.63 -2.02 -3.87
C PHE A 8 -2.72 -0.85 -4.24
N VAL A 9 -1.97 -0.36 -3.27
CA VAL A 9 -0.87 0.59 -3.48
C VAL A 9 0.43 -0.18 -3.29
N LYS A 10 1.26 -0.25 -4.32
CA LYS A 10 2.58 -0.86 -4.24
C LYS A 10 3.57 0.12 -3.62
N THR A 11 4.37 -0.33 -2.68
CA THR A 11 5.35 0.50 -2.00
C THR A 11 6.66 -0.25 -1.82
N GLN A 12 7.73 0.49 -1.63
CA GLN A 12 9.07 -0.05 -1.42
C GLN A 12 9.63 0.44 -0.09
N VAL A 13 10.32 -0.44 0.62
CA VAL A 13 11.06 -0.07 1.83
C VAL A 13 12.32 0.69 1.44
N ILE A 14 12.41 1.94 1.89
CA ILE A 14 13.50 2.85 1.58
C ILE A 14 14.43 3.13 2.75
N SER A 15 14.04 2.72 3.95
CA SER A 15 14.87 2.81 5.15
C SER A 15 14.49 1.69 6.11
N ALA A 16 15.48 1.10 6.75
CA ALA A 16 15.25 0.04 7.74
C ALA A 16 16.23 0.20 8.89
N CYS A 17 15.69 0.12 10.11
CA CYS A 17 16.49 0.11 11.33
C CYS A 17 15.95 -0.96 12.28
N GLY A 18 16.52 -1.07 13.49
CA GLY A 18 16.13 -2.13 14.42
C GLY A 18 14.71 -2.01 14.97
N SER A 19 14.12 -0.83 14.99
CA SER A 19 12.81 -0.59 15.58
C SER A 19 11.68 -0.45 14.59
N HIS A 20 11.95 -0.04 13.34
CA HIS A 20 10.94 0.20 12.32
C HIS A 20 11.54 0.22 10.92
N ALA A 21 10.69 0.21 9.92
CA ALA A 21 11.06 0.46 8.53
C ALA A 21 10.25 1.63 8.00
N VAL A 22 10.72 2.24 6.93
CA VAL A 22 10.03 3.33 6.23
C VAL A 22 9.81 2.93 4.79
N CYS A 23 8.59 3.12 4.32
CA CYS A 23 8.24 2.91 2.91
C CYS A 23 7.92 4.24 2.23
N ASP A 24 7.95 4.23 0.89
CA ASP A 24 7.78 5.41 0.05
C ASP A 24 6.32 5.77 -0.27
N ALA A 25 5.37 5.25 0.50
CA ALA A 25 3.95 5.55 0.35
C ALA A 25 3.42 6.32 1.56
N GLY A 26 3.07 7.56 1.37
CA GLY A 26 2.43 8.44 2.34
C GLY A 26 1.11 9.00 1.82
N HIS A 27 0.68 10.14 2.32
CA HIS A 27 -0.63 10.76 1.99
C HIS A 27 -0.79 11.10 0.51
N LYS A 28 0.29 11.28 -0.22
CA LYS A 28 0.24 11.51 -1.67
C LYS A 28 -0.03 10.24 -2.47
N SER A 29 0.05 9.07 -1.84
CA SER A 29 -0.13 7.77 -2.50
C SER A 29 -1.49 7.15 -2.20
N HIS A 30 -2.07 7.43 -1.03
CA HIS A 30 -3.36 6.89 -0.60
C HIS A 30 -4.06 7.87 0.33
N ALA A 31 -5.39 7.83 0.31
CA ALA A 31 -6.21 8.62 1.22
C ALA A 31 -6.24 7.99 2.61
N ILE A 32 -6.39 8.85 3.63
CA ILE A 32 -6.44 8.43 5.03
C ILE A 32 -7.73 8.87 5.74
N ASP A 33 -8.68 9.38 5.00
CA ASP A 33 -9.98 9.86 5.51
C ASP A 33 -10.79 8.77 6.23
N SER A 34 -10.66 7.53 5.79
CA SER A 34 -11.35 6.36 6.36
C SER A 34 -10.40 5.39 7.06
N GLY A 35 -9.26 5.87 7.48
CA GLY A 35 -8.24 5.09 8.18
C GLY A 35 -6.96 4.90 7.38
N LEU A 36 -5.93 4.46 8.08
CA LEU A 36 -4.63 4.15 7.49
C LEU A 36 -4.70 2.83 6.72
N PRO A 37 -3.82 2.63 5.73
CA PRO A 37 -3.79 1.37 4.99
C PRO A 37 -3.34 0.21 5.87
N THR A 38 -3.66 -0.99 5.42
CA THR A 38 -3.14 -2.23 6.00
C THR A 38 -2.16 -2.88 5.02
N VAL A 39 -1.19 -3.63 5.55
CA VAL A 39 -0.21 -4.33 4.72
C VAL A 39 -0.77 -5.69 4.32
N ALA A 40 -0.82 -5.95 3.01
CA ALA A 40 -1.38 -7.18 2.45
C ALA A 40 -0.33 -8.28 2.30
N LEU A 41 -0.81 -9.52 2.09
CA LEU A 41 -0.01 -10.70 1.74
C LEU A 41 1.05 -11.08 2.79
N LEU A 42 0.80 -10.79 4.05
CA LEU A 42 1.68 -11.20 5.13
C LEU A 42 1.22 -12.54 5.71
N PRO A 43 2.16 -13.41 6.12
CA PRO A 43 1.82 -14.65 6.79
C PRO A 43 1.07 -14.42 8.11
N PRO A 44 0.20 -15.32 8.53
CA PRO A 44 -0.46 -15.22 9.82
C PRO A 44 0.54 -15.06 10.97
N GLY A 45 0.27 -14.14 11.90
CA GLY A 45 1.12 -13.84 13.05
C GLY A 45 2.39 -13.04 12.72
N ARG A 46 2.60 -12.69 11.45
CA ARG A 46 3.76 -11.90 11.00
C ARG A 46 3.35 -10.56 10.41
N GLY A 47 2.29 -9.99 10.91
CA GLY A 47 1.74 -8.74 10.44
C GLY A 47 2.66 -7.54 10.65
N LEU A 48 2.48 -6.55 9.80
CA LEU A 48 3.09 -5.24 9.94
C LEU A 48 1.99 -4.20 10.17
N ARG A 49 2.26 -3.22 11.02
CA ARG A 49 1.37 -2.11 11.25
C ARG A 49 1.92 -0.87 10.54
N TYR A 50 1.09 -0.29 9.67
CA TYR A 50 1.40 0.97 9.02
C TYR A 50 1.06 2.13 9.96
N ALA A 51 1.96 3.09 10.06
CA ALA A 51 1.75 4.35 10.73
C ALA A 51 2.07 5.51 9.79
N ASN A 52 1.49 6.66 10.06
CA ASN A 52 1.69 7.85 9.24
C ASN A 52 3.15 8.35 9.38
N GLY A 53 3.80 8.54 8.24
CA GLY A 53 5.14 9.14 8.15
C GLY A 53 5.16 10.47 7.41
N GLY A 54 3.99 10.99 6.99
CA GLY A 54 3.84 12.25 6.28
C GLY A 54 3.34 12.08 4.85
N ASP A 55 3.61 13.07 4.03
CA ASP A 55 3.11 13.16 2.65
C ASP A 55 3.62 12.03 1.76
N GLU A 56 4.87 11.66 1.92
CA GLU A 56 5.57 10.75 0.99
C GLU A 56 6.08 9.48 1.67
N HIS A 57 5.85 9.31 2.96
CA HIS A 57 6.41 8.20 3.73
C HIS A 57 5.37 7.52 4.61
N GLY A 58 5.52 6.22 4.77
CA GLY A 58 4.83 5.42 5.78
C GLY A 58 5.85 4.75 6.68
N VAL A 59 5.49 4.57 7.95
CA VAL A 59 6.32 3.89 8.93
C VAL A 59 5.72 2.52 9.21
N LEU A 60 6.56 1.49 9.21
CA LEU A 60 6.14 0.11 9.41
C LEU A 60 6.73 -0.43 10.70
N TYR A 61 5.86 -0.95 11.56
CA TYR A 61 6.23 -1.62 12.80
C TYR A 61 5.86 -3.09 12.74
N ALA A 62 6.68 -3.93 13.34
CA ALA A 62 6.34 -5.33 13.51
C ALA A 62 5.16 -5.45 14.49
N ASP A 63 4.15 -6.22 14.11
CA ASP A 63 2.91 -6.39 14.86
C ASP A 63 2.74 -7.86 15.22
N GLY A 64 3.07 -8.20 16.46
CA GLY A 64 2.99 -9.54 16.98
C GLY A 64 4.36 -10.18 17.26
N PRO A 65 4.37 -11.28 18.04
CA PRO A 65 5.62 -11.86 18.54
C PRO A 65 6.49 -12.52 17.47
N GLN A 66 5.92 -12.91 16.34
CA GLN A 66 6.65 -13.53 15.23
C GLN A 66 6.81 -12.60 14.03
N ALA A 67 6.35 -11.36 14.15
CA ALA A 67 6.46 -10.38 13.09
C ALA A 67 7.93 -9.98 12.89
N ARG A 68 8.28 -9.72 11.64
CA ARG A 68 9.61 -9.26 11.25
C ARG A 68 9.50 -8.00 10.42
N LEU A 69 10.41 -7.08 10.67
CA LEU A 69 10.51 -5.89 9.85
C LEU A 69 10.98 -6.27 8.43
N PRO A 70 10.44 -5.60 7.41
CA PRO A 70 10.88 -5.86 6.04
C PRO A 70 12.30 -5.36 5.82
N ALA A 71 12.98 -5.97 4.87
CA ALA A 71 14.33 -5.57 4.48
C ALA A 71 14.30 -4.31 3.60
N LEU A 72 15.40 -3.57 3.61
CA LEU A 72 15.61 -2.46 2.69
C LEU A 72 15.44 -2.92 1.24
N GLY A 73 14.64 -2.19 0.47
CA GLY A 73 14.34 -2.51 -0.92
C GLY A 73 13.20 -3.50 -1.13
N GLN A 74 12.67 -4.10 -0.09
CA GLN A 74 11.55 -5.03 -0.20
C GLN A 74 10.30 -4.29 -0.67
N MET A 75 9.58 -4.92 -1.62
CA MET A 75 8.31 -4.43 -2.11
C MET A 75 7.17 -4.95 -1.25
N LEU A 76 6.22 -4.09 -0.95
CA LEU A 76 5.03 -4.41 -0.17
C LEU A 76 3.79 -3.89 -0.87
N TRP A 77 2.65 -4.43 -0.49
CA TRP A 77 1.34 -4.03 -1.00
C TRP A 77 0.49 -3.51 0.14
N LEU A 78 -0.09 -2.33 -0.06
CA LEU A 78 -0.98 -1.71 0.91
C LEU A 78 -2.43 -1.80 0.41
N VAL A 79 -3.33 -2.13 1.31
CA VAL A 79 -4.78 -2.01 1.09
C VAL A 79 -5.20 -0.65 1.62
N PRO A 80 -5.60 0.31 0.76
CA PRO A 80 -6.01 1.62 1.23
C PRO A 80 -7.31 1.55 2.02
N GLY A 81 -7.48 2.45 2.97
CA GLY A 81 -8.70 2.52 3.78
C GLY A 81 -9.93 2.99 3.00
N HIS A 82 -9.71 3.71 1.89
CA HIS A 82 -10.78 4.21 1.03
C HIS A 82 -10.31 4.28 -0.42
N CYS A 83 -10.99 3.56 -1.30
CA CYS A 83 -10.56 3.43 -2.69
C CYS A 83 -10.74 4.72 -3.50
N ASP A 84 -11.91 5.35 -3.42
CA ASP A 84 -12.27 6.50 -4.23
C ASP A 84 -11.25 7.64 -4.12
N PRO A 85 -11.01 8.25 -2.95
CA PRO A 85 -10.03 9.34 -2.86
C PRO A 85 -8.60 8.89 -3.10
N THR A 86 -8.28 7.60 -2.93
CA THR A 86 -6.96 7.05 -3.27
C THR A 86 -6.76 7.06 -4.79
N VAL A 87 -7.71 6.58 -5.57
CA VAL A 87 -7.66 6.59 -7.03
C VAL A 87 -7.54 8.01 -7.56
N ASN A 88 -8.20 8.96 -6.90
CA ASN A 88 -8.15 10.38 -7.26
C ASN A 88 -6.74 10.98 -7.23
N LEU A 89 -5.81 10.39 -6.48
CA LEU A 89 -4.43 10.84 -6.35
C LEU A 89 -3.53 10.42 -7.52
N HIS A 90 -3.99 9.50 -8.36
CA HIS A 90 -3.16 8.86 -9.39
C HIS A 90 -3.64 9.18 -10.79
N ASN A 91 -2.69 9.23 -11.72
CA ASN A 91 -2.99 9.41 -13.15
C ASN A 91 -3.43 8.11 -13.82
N PHE A 92 -2.94 6.97 -13.33
CA PHE A 92 -3.16 5.67 -13.95
C PHE A 92 -3.41 4.60 -12.91
N LEU A 93 -4.14 3.56 -13.30
CA LEU A 93 -4.22 2.28 -12.63
C LEU A 93 -3.43 1.26 -13.45
N ILE A 94 -2.71 0.39 -12.76
CA ILE A 94 -1.95 -0.69 -13.39
C ILE A 94 -2.70 -1.98 -13.19
N GLY A 95 -3.22 -2.57 -14.27
CA GLY A 95 -3.91 -3.84 -14.23
C GLY A 95 -2.92 -5.01 -14.22
N VAL A 96 -3.03 -5.86 -13.21
CA VAL A 96 -2.16 -7.02 -13.02
C VAL A 96 -2.99 -8.29 -13.03
N ARG A 97 -2.62 -9.25 -13.86
CA ARG A 97 -3.25 -10.56 -13.93
C ARG A 97 -2.36 -11.62 -13.26
N GLY A 98 -2.97 -12.52 -12.52
CA GLY A 98 -2.25 -13.63 -11.89
C GLY A 98 -1.80 -13.37 -10.45
N GLY A 99 -2.38 -12.35 -9.79
CA GLY A 99 -2.08 -12.02 -8.39
C GLY A 99 -0.88 -11.10 -8.21
N LEU A 100 -0.68 -10.62 -7.01
CA LEU A 100 0.34 -9.63 -6.70
C LEU A 100 1.76 -10.21 -6.62
N ALA A 101 1.89 -11.46 -6.19
CA ALA A 101 3.21 -12.07 -5.94
C ALA A 101 3.95 -12.43 -7.23
N ALA A 102 3.23 -12.90 -8.25
CA ALA A 102 3.82 -13.40 -9.50
C ALA A 102 3.03 -12.95 -10.73
N GLY A 103 2.19 -11.95 -10.58
CA GLY A 103 1.34 -11.46 -11.67
C GLY A 103 2.10 -10.70 -12.74
N VAL A 104 1.44 -10.53 -13.87
CA VAL A 104 1.96 -9.81 -15.03
C VAL A 104 1.11 -8.58 -15.27
N VAL A 105 1.75 -7.45 -15.51
CA VAL A 105 1.06 -6.22 -15.94
C VAL A 105 0.45 -6.46 -17.32
N GLU A 106 -0.87 -6.29 -17.44
CA GLU A 106 -1.57 -6.50 -18.70
C GLU A 106 -2.15 -5.22 -19.28
N ARG A 107 -2.39 -4.20 -18.50
CA ARG A 107 -2.92 -2.93 -19.00
C ARG A 107 -2.55 -1.77 -18.09
N ILE A 108 -2.52 -0.59 -18.70
CA ILE A 108 -2.44 0.70 -18.00
C ILE A 108 -3.75 1.43 -18.31
N ILE A 109 -4.48 1.80 -17.27
CA ILE A 109 -5.80 2.41 -17.36
C ILE A 109 -5.68 3.86 -16.88
N ARG A 110 -6.02 4.80 -17.75
CA ARG A 110 -6.03 6.20 -17.37
C ARG A 110 -7.17 6.50 -16.40
N VAL A 111 -6.89 7.26 -15.35
CA VAL A 111 -7.91 7.77 -14.44
C VAL A 111 -8.43 9.10 -15.02
N ASP A 112 -9.62 9.07 -15.62
CA ASP A 112 -10.19 10.23 -16.29
C ASP A 112 -10.85 11.20 -15.30
N ALA A 113 -11.62 10.68 -14.35
CA ALA A 113 -12.30 11.46 -13.33
C ALA A 113 -11.43 11.58 -12.08
N ARG A 114 -10.61 12.61 -12.02
CA ARG A 114 -9.70 12.84 -10.91
C ARG A 114 -9.49 14.32 -10.64
N GLY A 115 -8.90 14.64 -9.49
CA GLY A 115 -8.63 15.99 -9.04
C GLY A 115 -9.81 16.59 -8.30
N ALA A 116 -9.86 17.91 -8.19
CA ALA A 116 -10.97 18.62 -7.56
C ALA A 116 -12.15 18.70 -8.54
N LEU A 117 -13.08 17.80 -8.35
CA LEU A 117 -14.27 17.69 -9.19
C LEU A 117 -15.38 18.58 -8.59
N THR A 118 -15.49 19.77 -9.07
CA THR A 118 -16.52 20.74 -8.64
C THR A 118 -17.44 21.13 -9.77
#